data_0c46214655d2a5a768cb817aee403855
#
_entry.id   0c46214655d2a5a768cb817aee403855
#
_cell.length_a   1.000
_cell.length_b   1.000
_cell.length_c   1.000
_cell.angle_alpha   90.00
_cell.angle_beta   90.00
_cell.angle_gamma   90.00
#
_symmetry.space_group_name_H-M   'P 1'
#
loop_
_entity.id
_entity.type
_entity.pdbx_description
1 polymer ?
#
loop_
_entity_poly.entity_id
_entity_poly.type
_entity_poly.pdbx_seq_one_letter_code
_entity_poly.pdbx_strand_id
1 'polypeptide(L)'
;KAEFIITCDGAYRGGKDIPLKSVIDDALIGNKTVKRVIVYTRTRTPVSMIKGRDVWWEDEMDIAEEQVEKNGVVKFDAEEMDAEDPLFILYTSGSTGKPKGVVHTCAGYMVWTTYTFVNVFQYQPGSIHFCTADIGWITGHSYIVYGPLSAGATSVMFEGIPTYPDAGRFWDIVDKHKVNILYTAPTAIRSLMGFGLEP
;
A
#
# COMPACT_ATOMS: atom_id res chain seq x y z
N LYS A 1 9.82 16.53 -7.46
CA LYS A 1 9.73 16.66 -5.99
C LYS A 1 8.27 16.59 -5.62
N ALA A 2 7.91 15.75 -4.64
CA ALA A 2 6.53 15.64 -4.17
C ALA A 2 6.09 16.95 -3.49
N GLU A 3 4.88 17.40 -3.82
CA GLU A 3 4.25 18.58 -3.21
C GLU A 3 3.13 18.20 -2.24
N PHE A 4 2.62 16.96 -2.36
CA PHE A 4 1.54 16.42 -1.56
C PHE A 4 1.99 15.13 -0.87
N ILE A 5 1.53 14.92 0.35
CA ILE A 5 1.70 13.67 1.09
C ILE A 5 0.32 13.23 1.55
N ILE A 6 0.02 11.94 1.37
CA ILE A 6 -1.12 11.28 1.99
C ILE A 6 -0.57 10.32 3.03
N THR A 7 -1.06 10.42 4.25
CA THR A 7 -0.65 9.57 5.38
C THR A 7 -1.86 9.29 6.28
N CYS A 8 -1.64 8.58 7.39
CA CYS A 8 -2.63 8.45 8.44
C CYS A 8 -2.07 8.90 9.79
N ASP A 9 -2.94 9.12 10.75
CA ASP A 9 -2.58 9.48 12.12
C ASP A 9 -1.66 8.42 12.74
N GLY A 10 -2.01 7.15 12.57
CA GLY A 10 -1.23 6.01 13.01
C GLY A 10 -1.58 4.75 12.21
N ALA A 11 -0.82 3.67 12.45
CA ALA A 11 -1.07 2.35 11.87
C ALA A 11 -0.91 1.25 12.93
N TYR A 12 -1.68 0.19 12.79
CA TYR A 12 -1.55 -0.99 13.65
C TYR A 12 -0.43 -1.91 13.15
N ARG A 13 0.44 -2.33 14.05
CA ARG A 13 1.45 -3.35 13.75
C ARG A 13 1.56 -4.36 14.90
N GLY A 14 0.86 -5.47 14.75
CA GLY A 14 0.65 -6.40 15.85
C GLY A 14 -0.14 -5.73 16.97
N GLY A 15 0.36 -5.78 18.21
CA GLY A 15 -0.25 -5.11 19.36
C GLY A 15 0.25 -3.67 19.59
N LYS A 16 0.86 -3.01 18.58
CA LYS A 16 1.43 -1.66 18.74
C LYS A 16 0.84 -0.70 17.72
N ASP A 17 0.62 0.54 18.16
CA ASP A 17 0.30 1.66 17.29
C ASP A 17 1.59 2.38 16.88
N ILE A 18 1.72 2.66 15.59
CA ILE A 18 2.85 3.39 15.02
C ILE A 18 2.35 4.79 14.66
N PRO A 19 2.90 5.87 15.24
CA PRO A 19 2.45 7.24 14.99
C PRO A 19 2.98 7.75 13.64
N LEU A 20 2.34 7.39 12.53
CA LEU A 20 2.85 7.69 11.18
C LEU A 20 2.92 9.19 10.89
N LYS A 21 1.93 9.97 11.33
CA LYS A 21 1.95 11.42 11.13
C LYS A 21 3.17 12.08 11.78
N SER A 22 3.56 11.62 12.97
CA SER A 22 4.75 12.10 13.67
C SER A 22 6.03 11.84 12.86
N VAL A 23 6.14 10.63 12.27
CA VAL A 23 7.27 10.28 11.39
C VAL A 23 7.33 11.19 10.16
N ILE A 24 6.17 11.52 9.59
CA ILE A 24 6.10 12.47 8.46
C ILE A 24 6.52 13.87 8.89
N ASP A 25 6.08 14.34 10.06
CA ASP A 25 6.46 15.66 10.55
C ASP A 25 7.98 15.78 10.77
N ASP A 26 8.61 14.77 11.33
CA ASP A 26 10.06 14.72 11.48
C ASP A 26 10.78 14.73 10.12
N ALA A 27 10.28 13.98 9.15
CA ALA A 27 10.84 13.94 7.79
C ALA A 27 10.69 15.27 7.04
N LEU A 28 9.72 16.08 7.43
CA LEU A 28 9.46 17.38 6.80
C LEU A 28 10.19 18.55 7.44
N ILE A 29 10.98 18.35 8.49
CA ILE A 29 11.79 19.41 9.09
C ILE A 29 12.74 19.98 8.04
N GLY A 30 12.60 21.28 7.76
CA GLY A 30 13.38 22.00 6.74
C GLY A 30 12.95 21.73 5.29
N ASN A 31 11.94 20.90 5.05
CA ASN A 31 11.39 20.70 3.71
C ASN A 31 10.58 21.95 3.27
N LYS A 32 10.82 22.38 2.02
CA LYS A 32 10.14 23.56 1.43
C LYS A 32 9.29 23.18 0.20
N THR A 33 9.22 21.92 -0.16
CA THR A 33 8.52 21.49 -1.38
C THR A 33 7.12 20.94 -1.09
N VAL A 34 6.92 20.30 0.04
CA VAL A 34 5.62 19.78 0.44
C VAL A 34 4.71 20.92 0.87
N LYS A 35 3.61 21.07 0.16
CA LYS A 35 2.60 22.12 0.37
C LYS A 35 1.43 21.65 1.20
N ARG A 36 1.08 20.35 1.10
CA ARG A 36 -0.09 19.78 1.76
C ARG A 36 0.18 18.36 2.26
N VAL A 37 -0.30 18.07 3.45
CA VAL A 37 -0.30 16.73 4.05
C VAL A 37 -1.74 16.38 4.36
N ILE A 38 -2.26 15.34 3.72
CA ILE A 38 -3.62 14.83 3.93
C ILE A 38 -3.51 13.67 4.90
N VAL A 39 -4.22 13.75 6.01
CA VAL A 39 -4.14 12.80 7.12
C VAL A 39 -5.45 12.04 7.25
N TYR A 40 -5.41 10.73 7.05
CA TYR A 40 -6.55 9.84 7.26
C TYR A 40 -6.62 9.38 8.72
N THR A 41 -7.80 9.41 9.32
CA THR A 41 -8.04 8.93 10.68
C THR A 41 -8.12 7.41 10.70
N ARG A 42 -7.07 6.73 11.17
CA ARG A 42 -7.00 5.27 11.22
C ARG A 42 -7.01 4.71 12.64
N THR A 43 -6.15 5.21 13.51
CA THR A 43 -5.97 4.70 14.89
C THR A 43 -6.53 5.64 15.95
N ARG A 44 -6.89 6.87 15.56
CA ARG A 44 -7.24 7.99 16.45
C ARG A 44 -6.10 8.39 17.40
N THR A 45 -4.88 8.15 16.95
CA THR A 45 -3.68 8.63 17.66
C THR A 45 -3.67 10.16 17.64
N PRO A 46 -3.50 10.84 18.78
CA PRO A 46 -3.37 12.29 18.82
C PRO A 46 -2.19 12.76 17.97
N VAL A 47 -2.44 13.67 17.06
CA VAL A 47 -1.43 14.22 16.14
C VAL A 47 -1.48 15.75 16.11
N SER A 48 -0.33 16.35 15.84
CA SER A 48 -0.26 17.79 15.55
C SER A 48 -0.69 18.06 14.12
N MET A 49 -1.55 19.06 13.92
CA MET A 49 -1.98 19.53 12.59
C MET A 49 -1.46 20.93 12.37
N ILE A 50 -0.54 21.09 11.40
CA ILE A 50 0.05 22.39 11.07
C ILE A 50 -0.92 23.15 10.16
N LYS A 51 -1.45 24.26 10.67
CA LYS A 51 -2.39 25.12 9.95
C LYS A 51 -1.82 25.58 8.62
N GLY A 52 -2.61 25.41 7.55
CA GLY A 52 -2.26 25.81 6.19
C GLY A 52 -1.46 24.75 5.42
N ARG A 53 -0.96 23.70 6.09
CA ARG A 53 -0.29 22.55 5.43
C ARG A 53 -1.11 21.26 5.58
N ASP A 54 -1.57 20.97 6.80
CA ASP A 54 -2.19 19.68 7.12
C ASP A 54 -3.71 19.80 7.11
N VAL A 55 -4.37 18.78 6.54
CA VAL A 55 -5.81 18.67 6.46
C VAL A 55 -6.22 17.23 6.76
N TRP A 56 -7.41 17.06 7.32
CA TRP A 56 -7.98 15.73 7.47
C TRP A 56 -8.54 15.23 6.14
N TRP A 57 -8.39 13.96 5.87
CA TRP A 57 -8.97 13.30 4.71
C TRP A 57 -10.49 13.45 4.67
N GLU A 58 -11.12 13.27 5.82
CA GLU A 58 -12.56 13.35 6.00
C GLU A 58 -13.08 14.74 5.64
N ASP A 59 -12.43 15.81 6.11
CA ASP A 59 -12.81 17.19 5.80
C ASP A 59 -12.71 17.48 4.29
N GLU A 60 -11.66 16.97 3.61
CA GLU A 60 -11.50 17.14 2.17
C GLU A 60 -12.56 16.35 1.38
N MET A 61 -12.96 15.17 1.89
CA MET A 61 -14.05 14.39 1.28
C MET A 61 -15.38 15.10 1.42
N ASP A 62 -15.71 15.64 2.59
CA ASP A 62 -16.95 16.39 2.81
C ASP A 62 -17.02 17.61 1.89
N ILE A 63 -15.91 18.35 1.71
CA ILE A 63 -15.81 19.47 0.77
C ILE A 63 -16.06 18.99 -0.67
N ALA A 64 -15.48 17.85 -1.06
CA ALA A 64 -15.66 17.30 -2.40
C ALA A 64 -17.12 16.87 -2.65
N GLU A 65 -17.77 16.24 -1.68
CA GLU A 65 -19.18 15.84 -1.74
C GLU A 65 -20.10 17.06 -1.88
N GLU A 66 -19.88 18.12 -1.08
CA GLU A 66 -20.63 19.37 -1.22
C GLU A 66 -20.46 20.02 -2.61
N GLN A 67 -19.27 19.94 -3.19
CA GLN A 67 -19.04 20.44 -4.55
C GLN A 67 -19.79 19.63 -5.60
N VAL A 68 -19.84 18.29 -5.44
CA VAL A 68 -20.62 17.41 -6.31
C VAL A 68 -22.10 17.72 -6.20
N GLU A 69 -22.64 17.93 -5.01
CA GLU A 69 -24.04 18.29 -4.80
C GLU A 69 -24.41 19.63 -5.45
N LYS A 70 -23.53 20.62 -5.34
CA LYS A 70 -23.76 21.98 -5.88
C LYS A 70 -23.59 22.07 -7.39
N ASN A 71 -22.62 21.35 -7.95
CA ASN A 71 -22.18 21.52 -9.34
C ASN A 71 -22.46 20.28 -10.23
N GLY A 72 -23.05 19.24 -9.69
CA GLY A 72 -23.19 17.93 -10.33
C GLY A 72 -21.89 17.11 -10.24
N VAL A 73 -21.95 15.87 -10.72
CA VAL A 73 -20.80 14.96 -10.68
C VAL A 73 -19.65 15.54 -11.51
N VAL A 74 -18.58 15.90 -10.87
CA VAL A 74 -17.32 16.22 -11.54
C VAL A 74 -16.68 14.90 -11.94
N LYS A 75 -16.77 14.54 -13.20
CA LYS A 75 -16.11 13.36 -13.74
C LYS A 75 -14.63 13.70 -13.94
N PHE A 76 -13.76 13.03 -13.22
CA PHE A 76 -12.34 13.05 -13.49
C PHE A 76 -12.01 11.88 -14.41
N ASP A 77 -11.69 12.18 -15.66
CA ASP A 77 -11.19 11.18 -16.58
C ASP A 77 -9.74 10.82 -16.19
N ALA A 78 -9.35 9.57 -16.47
CA ALA A 78 -7.97 9.16 -16.28
C ALA A 78 -7.06 9.98 -17.19
N GLU A 79 -5.89 10.40 -16.67
CA GLU A 79 -4.88 11.09 -17.47
C GLU A 79 -4.37 10.16 -18.56
N GLU A 80 -4.29 10.67 -19.80
CA GLU A 80 -3.67 9.95 -20.91
C GLU A 80 -2.16 9.92 -20.71
N MET A 81 -1.59 8.71 -20.62
CA MET A 81 -0.18 8.49 -20.36
C MET A 81 0.46 7.72 -21.51
N ASP A 82 1.66 8.12 -21.90
CA ASP A 82 2.49 7.32 -22.80
C ASP A 82 3.02 6.07 -22.10
N ALA A 83 3.32 5.05 -22.89
CA ALA A 83 3.87 3.78 -22.42
C ALA A 83 5.14 3.95 -21.56
N GLU A 84 5.98 4.91 -21.94
CA GLU A 84 7.26 5.20 -21.28
C GLU A 84 7.16 6.30 -20.21
N ASP A 85 5.97 6.87 -19.98
CA ASP A 85 5.79 7.84 -18.91
C ASP A 85 6.06 7.20 -17.54
N PRO A 86 6.66 7.93 -16.60
CA PRO A 86 6.88 7.45 -15.24
C PRO A 86 5.57 7.15 -14.51
N LEU A 87 5.40 5.90 -14.07
CA LEU A 87 4.28 5.49 -13.23
C LEU A 87 4.54 5.85 -11.76
N PHE A 88 5.70 5.43 -11.25
CA PHE A 88 6.16 5.76 -9.90
C PHE A 88 7.68 5.60 -9.76
N ILE A 89 8.21 6.16 -8.69
CA ILE A 89 9.60 6.00 -8.27
C ILE A 89 9.61 5.32 -6.92
N LEU A 90 10.27 4.17 -6.83
CA LEU A 90 10.44 3.45 -5.58
C LEU A 90 11.92 3.38 -5.21
N TYR A 91 12.22 3.69 -3.94
CA TYR A 91 13.60 3.71 -3.45
C TYR A 91 14.00 2.36 -2.86
N THR A 92 15.17 1.88 -3.24
CA THR A 92 15.79 0.70 -2.66
C THR A 92 16.89 1.11 -1.67
N SER A 93 17.22 0.25 -0.71
CA SER A 93 18.28 0.52 0.28
C SER A 93 19.68 0.70 -0.34
N GLY A 94 19.88 0.26 -1.57
CA GLY A 94 21.15 0.39 -2.31
C GLY A 94 22.32 -0.31 -1.63
N SER A 95 23.19 -0.96 -2.41
CA SER A 95 24.42 -1.61 -1.92
C SER A 95 25.45 -0.62 -1.34
N THR A 96 25.31 0.67 -1.63
CA THR A 96 26.24 1.74 -1.20
C THR A 96 25.74 2.55 -0.01
N GLY A 97 24.68 2.11 0.67
CA GLY A 97 24.10 2.77 1.83
C GLY A 97 23.22 4.00 1.52
N LYS A 98 23.27 4.55 0.31
CA LYS A 98 22.35 5.61 -0.12
C LYS A 98 21.19 5.02 -0.89
N PRO A 99 19.92 5.39 -0.55
CA PRO A 99 18.76 4.95 -1.29
C PRO A 99 18.86 5.35 -2.77
N LYS A 100 18.51 4.40 -3.65
CA LYS A 100 18.47 4.62 -5.11
C LYS A 100 17.02 4.58 -5.57
N GLY A 101 16.57 5.64 -6.25
CA GLY A 101 15.24 5.68 -6.86
C GLY A 101 15.22 4.87 -8.16
N VAL A 102 14.33 3.90 -8.23
CA VAL A 102 14.06 3.12 -9.45
C VAL A 102 12.77 3.67 -10.06
N VAL A 103 12.86 4.12 -11.30
CA VAL A 103 11.70 4.61 -12.07
C VAL A 103 11.05 3.41 -12.75
N HIS A 104 9.73 3.28 -12.57
CA HIS A 104 8.92 2.32 -13.30
C HIS A 104 8.01 3.07 -14.27
N THR A 105 7.95 2.61 -15.54
CA THR A 105 7.12 3.21 -16.57
C THR A 105 5.74 2.57 -16.64
N CYS A 106 4.76 3.29 -17.19
CA CYS A 106 3.36 2.88 -17.20
C CYS A 106 3.17 1.51 -17.86
N ALA A 107 3.49 1.36 -19.13
CA ALA A 107 3.25 0.11 -19.84
C ALA A 107 4.23 -1.00 -19.45
N GLY A 108 5.51 -0.69 -19.32
CA GLY A 108 6.53 -1.68 -18.97
C GLY A 108 6.22 -2.40 -17.67
N TYR A 109 5.84 -1.63 -16.64
CA TYR A 109 5.48 -2.19 -15.35
C TYR A 109 4.16 -2.97 -15.38
N MET A 110 3.13 -2.43 -16.02
CA MET A 110 1.82 -3.09 -16.13
C MET A 110 1.89 -4.40 -16.90
N VAL A 111 2.57 -4.41 -18.05
CA VAL A 111 2.77 -5.63 -18.85
C VAL A 111 3.52 -6.69 -18.05
N TRP A 112 4.63 -6.31 -17.40
CA TRP A 112 5.43 -7.25 -16.63
C TRP A 112 4.68 -7.84 -15.43
N THR A 113 4.01 -7.01 -14.64
CA THR A 113 3.29 -7.46 -13.45
C THR A 113 2.10 -8.32 -13.80
N THR A 114 1.33 -7.95 -14.84
CA THR A 114 0.18 -8.74 -15.30
C THR A 114 0.65 -10.09 -15.88
N TYR A 115 1.65 -10.07 -16.75
CA TYR A 115 2.18 -11.28 -17.37
C TYR A 115 2.71 -12.26 -16.32
N THR A 116 3.53 -11.79 -15.39
CA THR A 116 4.10 -12.64 -14.33
C THR A 116 3.02 -13.11 -13.35
N PHE A 117 2.05 -12.27 -13.01
CA PHE A 117 0.94 -12.68 -12.17
C PHE A 117 0.14 -13.84 -12.80
N VAL A 118 -0.25 -13.70 -14.06
CA VAL A 118 -1.04 -14.72 -14.73
C VAL A 118 -0.24 -16.02 -14.93
N ASN A 119 1.01 -15.93 -15.37
CA ASN A 119 1.76 -17.10 -15.79
C ASN A 119 2.57 -17.76 -14.66
N VAL A 120 3.22 -16.97 -13.78
CA VAL A 120 4.05 -17.52 -12.69
C VAL A 120 3.18 -18.02 -11.55
N PHE A 121 2.14 -17.26 -11.17
CA PHE A 121 1.20 -17.70 -10.13
C PHE A 121 0.10 -18.61 -10.67
N GLN A 122 0.06 -18.88 -11.99
CA GLN A 122 -0.95 -19.73 -12.63
C GLN A 122 -2.38 -19.29 -12.29
N TYR A 123 -2.59 -17.98 -12.27
CA TYR A 123 -3.89 -17.42 -11.94
C TYR A 123 -5.00 -17.95 -12.85
N GLN A 124 -6.12 -18.34 -12.26
CA GLN A 124 -7.34 -18.72 -12.96
C GLN A 124 -8.46 -17.76 -12.56
N PRO A 125 -9.37 -17.39 -13.49
CA PRO A 125 -10.52 -16.56 -13.17
C PRO A 125 -11.31 -17.11 -11.97
N GLY A 126 -11.59 -16.25 -11.00
CA GLY A 126 -12.25 -16.61 -9.75
C GLY A 126 -11.32 -17.08 -8.62
N SER A 127 -10.02 -17.26 -8.89
CA SER A 127 -9.05 -17.52 -7.81
C SER A 127 -8.89 -16.30 -6.90
N ILE A 128 -8.74 -16.57 -5.61
CA ILE A 128 -8.46 -15.57 -4.58
C ILE A 128 -6.97 -15.59 -4.27
N HIS A 129 -6.32 -14.46 -4.45
CA HIS A 129 -4.89 -14.27 -4.24
C HIS A 129 -4.62 -13.54 -2.92
N PHE A 130 -3.65 -14.03 -2.16
CA PHE A 130 -3.17 -13.40 -0.95
C PHE A 130 -1.66 -13.24 -0.98
N CYS A 131 -1.20 -12.00 -1.16
CA CYS A 131 0.20 -11.63 -1.02
C CYS A 131 0.41 -10.99 0.36
N THR A 132 1.32 -11.55 1.16
CA THR A 132 1.58 -11.10 2.53
C THR A 132 2.65 -10.01 2.61
N ALA A 133 3.14 -9.51 1.49
CA ALA A 133 4.12 -8.43 1.46
C ALA A 133 3.50 -7.12 1.98
N ASP A 134 4.35 -6.27 2.51
CA ASP A 134 3.97 -4.88 2.81
C ASP A 134 3.68 -4.14 1.49
N ILE A 135 2.57 -3.41 1.45
CA ILE A 135 2.14 -2.68 0.25
C ILE A 135 3.13 -1.58 -0.15
N GLY A 136 3.93 -1.08 0.79
CA GLY A 136 4.97 -0.09 0.55
C GLY A 136 6.22 -0.65 -0.16
N TRP A 137 6.38 -1.98 -0.25
CA TRP A 137 7.46 -2.64 -0.98
C TRP A 137 7.07 -2.92 -2.42
N ILE A 138 8.10 -3.07 -3.30
CA ILE A 138 7.87 -3.40 -4.71
C ILE A 138 7.03 -4.68 -4.89
N THR A 139 7.20 -5.68 -4.03
CA THR A 139 6.40 -6.90 -4.06
C THR A 139 4.93 -6.62 -3.81
N GLY A 140 4.61 -5.73 -2.86
CA GLY A 140 3.24 -5.29 -2.61
C GLY A 140 2.65 -4.51 -3.78
N HIS A 141 3.40 -3.57 -4.35
CA HIS A 141 3.00 -2.87 -5.56
C HIS A 141 2.69 -3.86 -6.69
N SER A 142 3.61 -4.79 -6.97
CA SER A 142 3.48 -5.74 -8.08
C SER A 142 2.34 -6.73 -7.87
N TYR A 143 2.21 -7.31 -6.67
CA TYR A 143 1.40 -8.52 -6.45
C TYR A 143 0.33 -8.38 -5.36
N ILE A 144 0.05 -7.18 -4.88
CA ILE A 144 -1.20 -6.85 -4.19
C ILE A 144 -2.05 -5.96 -5.10
N VAL A 145 -1.44 -4.95 -5.73
CA VAL A 145 -2.13 -3.90 -6.48
C VAL A 145 -2.12 -4.19 -7.98
N TYR A 146 -0.99 -3.94 -8.65
CA TYR A 146 -0.98 -3.84 -10.11
C TYR A 146 -1.27 -5.17 -10.83
N GLY A 147 -0.51 -6.22 -10.56
CA GLY A 147 -0.68 -7.51 -11.23
C GLY A 147 -2.05 -8.14 -11.01
N PRO A 148 -2.49 -8.35 -9.75
CA PRO A 148 -3.81 -8.95 -9.50
C PRO A 148 -4.96 -8.13 -10.05
N LEU A 149 -4.98 -6.81 -9.82
CA LEU A 149 -6.10 -5.97 -10.23
C LEU A 149 -6.18 -5.82 -11.75
N SER A 150 -5.04 -5.72 -12.45
CA SER A 150 -5.02 -5.70 -13.92
C SER A 150 -5.51 -6.99 -14.55
N ALA A 151 -5.34 -8.14 -13.86
CA ALA A 151 -5.87 -9.42 -14.27
C ALA A 151 -7.32 -9.67 -13.85
N GLY A 152 -7.97 -8.71 -13.16
CA GLY A 152 -9.32 -8.86 -12.62
C GLY A 152 -9.43 -9.84 -11.46
N ALA A 153 -8.33 -10.09 -10.73
CA ALA A 153 -8.30 -11.01 -9.62
C ALA A 153 -8.86 -10.40 -8.33
N THR A 154 -9.41 -11.26 -7.47
CA THR A 154 -9.68 -10.90 -6.08
C THR A 154 -8.39 -11.01 -5.27
N SER A 155 -7.92 -9.89 -4.72
CA SER A 155 -6.71 -9.83 -3.90
C SER A 155 -7.07 -9.55 -2.45
N VAL A 156 -6.57 -10.36 -1.52
CA VAL A 156 -6.71 -10.13 -0.07
C VAL A 156 -5.66 -9.12 0.37
N MET A 157 -6.10 -8.07 1.05
CA MET A 157 -5.24 -7.09 1.70
C MET A 157 -5.30 -7.27 3.21
N PHE A 158 -4.16 -7.35 3.87
CA PHE A 158 -4.05 -7.64 5.29
C PHE A 158 -3.19 -6.58 6.01
N GLU A 159 -3.77 -5.94 7.00
CA GLU A 159 -3.05 -5.05 7.91
C GLU A 159 -2.69 -5.84 9.18
N GLY A 160 -1.41 -6.16 9.36
CA GLY A 160 -0.93 -6.89 10.52
C GLY A 160 0.43 -7.54 10.32
N ILE A 161 0.77 -8.44 11.24
CA ILE A 161 1.99 -9.25 11.17
C ILE A 161 1.64 -10.73 11.26
N PRO A 162 2.50 -11.64 10.72
CA PRO A 162 2.18 -13.06 10.62
C PRO A 162 2.01 -13.79 11.97
N THR A 163 2.52 -13.19 13.05
CA THR A 163 2.57 -13.80 14.39
C THR A 163 1.62 -13.15 15.39
N TYR A 164 0.66 -12.34 14.92
CA TYR A 164 -0.32 -11.69 15.81
C TYR A 164 -1.76 -11.95 15.30
N PRO A 165 -2.68 -12.36 16.19
CA PRO A 165 -2.51 -12.65 17.63
C PRO A 165 -1.66 -13.88 17.94
N ASP A 166 -1.51 -14.79 16.97
CA ASP A 166 -0.73 -16.03 17.06
C ASP A 166 -0.13 -16.41 15.69
N ALA A 167 0.64 -17.49 15.64
CA ALA A 167 1.31 -17.96 14.43
C ALA A 167 0.38 -18.60 13.40
N GLY A 168 -0.86 -18.91 13.76
CA GLY A 168 -1.90 -19.43 12.86
C GLY A 168 -2.54 -18.36 11.95
N ARG A 169 -2.27 -17.08 12.20
CA ARG A 169 -2.97 -15.96 11.57
C ARG A 169 -3.08 -16.02 10.05
N PHE A 170 -2.01 -16.39 9.35
CA PHE A 170 -2.06 -16.46 7.89
C PHE A 170 -2.96 -17.63 7.41
N TRP A 171 -2.94 -18.72 8.12
CA TRP A 171 -3.74 -19.90 7.82
C TRP A 171 -5.22 -19.63 8.04
N ASP A 172 -5.56 -18.92 9.11
CA ASP A 172 -6.94 -18.46 9.37
C ASP A 172 -7.47 -17.58 8.24
N ILE A 173 -6.64 -16.67 7.71
CA ILE A 173 -7.00 -15.82 6.57
C ILE A 173 -7.20 -16.67 5.32
N VAL A 174 -6.28 -17.59 5.05
CA VAL A 174 -6.36 -18.53 3.91
C VAL A 174 -7.65 -19.32 3.97
N ASP A 175 -7.97 -19.91 5.11
CA ASP A 175 -9.18 -20.72 5.26
C ASP A 175 -10.46 -19.86 5.22
N LYS A 176 -10.50 -18.77 5.96
CA LYS A 176 -11.65 -17.86 6.00
C LYS A 176 -12.04 -17.33 4.63
N HIS A 177 -11.06 -16.89 3.84
CA HIS A 177 -11.27 -16.28 2.54
C HIS A 177 -11.12 -17.25 1.37
N LYS A 178 -10.89 -18.54 1.64
CA LYS A 178 -10.74 -19.60 0.62
C LYS A 178 -9.66 -19.23 -0.42
N VAL A 179 -8.52 -18.76 0.09
CA VAL A 179 -7.39 -18.35 -0.74
C VAL A 179 -6.87 -19.50 -1.57
N ASN A 180 -6.72 -19.31 -2.88
CA ASN A 180 -6.20 -20.31 -3.80
C ASN A 180 -4.69 -20.14 -4.03
N ILE A 181 -4.21 -18.88 -3.98
CA ILE A 181 -2.81 -18.54 -4.26
C ILE A 181 -2.27 -17.73 -3.07
N LEU A 182 -1.36 -18.33 -2.30
CA LEU A 182 -0.64 -17.64 -1.21
C LEU A 182 0.77 -17.32 -1.66
N TYR A 183 1.11 -16.02 -1.65
CA TYR A 183 2.46 -15.55 -1.95
C TYR A 183 3.06 -14.84 -0.74
N THR A 184 4.15 -15.37 -0.23
CA THR A 184 4.80 -14.87 0.99
C THR A 184 6.33 -14.88 0.88
N ALA A 185 6.99 -14.18 1.80
CA ALA A 185 8.44 -14.12 1.84
C ALA A 185 9.03 -15.34 2.59
N PRO A 186 10.19 -15.85 2.17
CA PRO A 186 10.89 -16.93 2.89
C PRO A 186 11.18 -16.58 4.36
N THR A 187 11.41 -15.32 4.66
CA THR A 187 11.63 -14.82 6.03
C THR A 187 10.38 -14.95 6.91
N ALA A 188 9.19 -14.76 6.34
CA ALA A 188 7.93 -14.96 7.06
C ALA A 188 7.76 -16.44 7.43
N ILE A 189 7.98 -17.35 6.49
CA ILE A 189 7.91 -18.81 6.75
C ILE A 189 8.93 -19.22 7.82
N ARG A 190 10.19 -18.76 7.71
CA ARG A 190 11.20 -19.07 8.74
C ARG A 190 10.82 -18.56 10.11
N SER A 191 10.21 -17.38 10.18
CA SER A 191 9.72 -16.84 11.46
C SER A 191 8.60 -17.72 12.04
N LEU A 192 7.67 -18.18 11.20
CA LEU A 192 6.58 -19.05 11.65
C LEU A 192 7.08 -20.42 12.09
N MET A 193 8.09 -21.00 11.42
CA MET A 193 8.72 -22.27 11.84
C MET A 193 9.28 -22.23 13.26
N GLY A 194 9.66 -21.04 13.76
CA GLY A 194 10.12 -20.86 15.13
C GLY A 194 9.05 -21.13 16.21
N PHE A 195 7.77 -21.16 15.83
CA PHE A 195 6.64 -21.45 16.72
C PHE A 195 6.26 -22.94 16.77
N GLY A 196 6.95 -23.79 16.01
CA GLY A 196 6.68 -25.22 15.90
C GLY A 196 5.99 -25.61 14.59
N LEU A 197 5.73 -26.91 14.46
CA LEU A 197 5.04 -27.47 13.27
C LEU A 197 3.59 -27.85 13.57
N GLU A 198 3.16 -27.75 14.79
CA GLU A 198 1.79 -27.95 15.22
C GLU A 198 0.99 -26.65 15.01
N PRO A 199 -0.21 -26.72 14.43
CA PRO A 199 -1.06 -25.55 14.18
C PRO A 199 -1.60 -24.93 15.45
#